data_aa10f33a42e3eaf26731c13ec77ea60a
#
_entry.id   aa10f33a42e3eaf26731c13ec77ea60a
#
_cell.length_a   1.000
_cell.length_b   1.000
_cell.length_c   1.000
_cell.angle_alpha   90.00
_cell.angle_beta   90.00
_cell.angle_gamma   90.00
#
_symmetry.space_group_name_H-M   'P 1'
#
loop_
_entity.id
_entity.type
_entity.pdbx_description
1 polymer ?
#
loop_
_entity_poly.entity_id
_entity_poly.type
_entity_poly.pdbx_seq_one_letter_code
_entity_poly.pdbx_strand_id
1 'polypeptide(L)'
;DRPLDGQSHALDIPLGEALEITWERPVFVTALRLIFDSELNRDSLPETQMGLNRPMLCNRPLGWRASRVPAALTRAFTLEARTEKGWELLQAEENNYQRLYIAPVGRRTDGLRLTPRATWGAKIARLFAAYVE
;
A
#
# COMPACT_ATOMS: atom_id res chain seq x y z
N ASP A 1 3.94 6.07 -8.98
CA ASP A 1 3.38 6.57 -10.20
C ASP A 1 2.80 7.94 -9.94
N ARG A 2 3.40 8.94 -10.58
CA ARG A 2 2.96 10.32 -10.46
C ARG A 2 1.97 10.61 -11.58
N PRO A 3 0.78 11.15 -11.29
CA PRO A 3 -0.12 11.58 -12.34
C PRO A 3 0.54 12.70 -13.13
N LEU A 4 0.67 12.50 -14.43
CA LEU A 4 1.20 13.52 -15.37
C LEU A 4 0.09 14.44 -15.89
N ASP A 5 -1.16 14.04 -15.69
CA ASP A 5 -2.38 14.69 -16.18
C ASP A 5 -3.18 15.42 -15.10
N GLY A 6 -2.65 15.48 -13.88
CA GLY A 6 -3.33 16.06 -12.72
C GLY A 6 -4.47 15.20 -12.15
N GLN A 7 -4.68 13.99 -12.69
CA GLN A 7 -5.67 13.05 -12.15
C GLN A 7 -5.03 12.09 -11.15
N SER A 8 -5.82 11.59 -10.20
CA SER A 8 -5.36 10.54 -9.29
C SER A 8 -5.43 9.19 -10.00
N HIS A 9 -4.29 8.51 -10.13
CA HIS A 9 -4.22 7.13 -10.61
C HIS A 9 -4.23 6.13 -9.44
N ALA A 10 -4.89 6.47 -8.36
CA ALA A 10 -4.99 5.65 -7.18
C ALA A 10 -6.44 5.26 -6.92
N LEU A 11 -6.61 4.06 -6.36
CA LEU A 11 -7.88 3.58 -5.86
C LEU A 11 -7.96 3.87 -4.36
N ASP A 12 -8.98 4.61 -3.97
CA ASP A 12 -9.31 4.87 -2.57
C ASP A 12 -10.20 3.74 -2.04
N ILE A 13 -9.77 3.12 -0.93
CA ILE A 13 -10.45 1.98 -0.31
C ILE A 13 -10.76 2.38 1.14
N PRO A 14 -12.03 2.51 1.53
CA PRO A 14 -12.41 2.73 2.92
C PRO A 14 -11.87 1.62 3.83
N LEU A 15 -11.45 2.00 5.03
CA LEU A 15 -10.95 1.01 5.99
C LEU A 15 -12.04 0.02 6.38
N GLY A 16 -11.73 -1.27 6.28
CA GLY A 16 -12.67 -2.36 6.51
C GLY A 16 -13.45 -2.81 5.27
N GLU A 17 -13.39 -2.07 4.17
CA GLU A 17 -13.96 -2.51 2.89
C GLU A 17 -12.95 -3.34 2.10
N ALA A 18 -13.46 -4.29 1.32
CA ALA A 18 -12.63 -5.20 0.57
C ALA A 18 -12.51 -4.80 -0.90
N LEU A 19 -11.29 -4.82 -1.42
CA LEU A 19 -11.01 -4.81 -2.84
C LEU A 19 -10.88 -6.26 -3.32
N GLU A 20 -11.76 -6.68 -4.22
CA GLU A 20 -11.72 -7.99 -4.85
C GLU A 20 -11.16 -7.90 -6.27
N ILE A 21 -10.18 -8.73 -6.57
CA ILE A 21 -9.57 -8.90 -7.89
C ILE A 21 -9.91 -10.32 -8.32
N THR A 22 -10.74 -10.47 -9.35
CA THR A 22 -11.22 -11.79 -9.81
C THR A 22 -10.97 -11.98 -11.29
N TRP A 23 -10.83 -13.24 -11.70
CA TRP A 23 -10.66 -13.64 -13.09
C TRP A 23 -11.43 -14.94 -13.41
N GLU A 24 -11.62 -15.22 -14.69
CA GLU A 24 -12.55 -16.27 -15.15
C GLU A 24 -12.15 -17.71 -14.78
N ARG A 25 -10.86 -17.99 -14.70
CA ARG A 25 -10.35 -19.36 -14.50
C ARG A 25 -9.26 -19.40 -13.45
N PRO A 26 -9.27 -20.38 -12.54
CA PRO A 26 -8.21 -20.50 -11.55
C PRO A 26 -6.83 -20.63 -12.20
N VAL A 27 -5.92 -19.72 -11.85
CA VAL A 27 -4.51 -19.74 -12.26
C VAL A 27 -3.63 -19.92 -11.03
N PHE A 28 -2.41 -20.41 -11.24
CA PHE A 28 -1.44 -20.43 -10.15
C PHE A 28 -0.88 -19.02 -9.97
N VAL A 29 -1.05 -18.47 -8.78
CA VAL A 29 -0.55 -17.16 -8.39
C VAL A 29 0.62 -17.35 -7.45
N THR A 30 1.76 -16.81 -7.79
CA THR A 30 2.98 -16.86 -6.98
C THR A 30 2.93 -15.80 -5.88
N ALA A 31 2.59 -14.57 -6.25
CA ALA A 31 2.57 -13.43 -5.35
C ALA A 31 1.56 -12.37 -5.80
N LEU A 32 1.16 -11.52 -4.86
CA LEU A 32 0.47 -10.26 -5.12
C LEU A 32 1.41 -9.12 -4.73
N ARG A 33 1.73 -8.25 -5.71
CA ARG A 33 2.51 -7.05 -5.48
C ARG A 33 1.59 -5.86 -5.33
N LEU A 34 1.66 -5.19 -4.19
CA LEU A 34 0.85 -4.03 -3.83
C LEU A 34 1.71 -2.77 -3.76
N ILE A 35 1.23 -1.66 -4.34
CA ILE A 35 1.88 -0.36 -4.24
C ILE A 35 0.94 0.59 -3.52
N PHE A 36 1.23 0.82 -2.23
CA PHE A 36 0.47 1.73 -1.37
C PHE A 36 0.90 3.18 -1.54
N ASP A 37 0.05 4.11 -1.13
CA ASP A 37 0.39 5.52 -1.08
C ASP A 37 1.39 5.80 0.05
N SER A 38 2.43 6.51 -0.27
CA SER A 38 3.45 7.00 0.66
C SER A 38 3.61 8.52 0.60
N GLU A 39 2.54 9.22 0.18
CA GLU A 39 2.48 10.68 0.09
C GLU A 39 3.55 11.30 -0.83
N LEU A 40 3.98 10.57 -1.87
CA LEU A 40 4.95 11.11 -2.83
C LEU A 40 4.35 12.21 -3.72
N ASN A 41 3.02 12.26 -3.83
CA ASN A 41 2.29 13.24 -4.66
C ASN A 41 1.75 14.43 -3.84
N ARG A 42 2.31 14.68 -2.68
CA ARG A 42 1.90 15.82 -1.85
C ARG A 42 2.30 17.14 -2.51
N ASP A 43 1.44 18.15 -2.38
CA ASP A 43 1.64 19.48 -2.96
C ASP A 43 2.76 20.26 -2.26
N SER A 44 3.05 19.94 -1.00
CA SER A 44 4.09 20.58 -0.22
C SER A 44 4.98 19.57 0.49
N LEU A 45 6.27 19.89 0.58
CA LEU A 45 7.19 19.14 1.42
C LEU A 45 6.99 19.54 2.89
N PRO A 46 7.12 18.61 3.85
CA PRO A 46 7.16 18.98 5.26
C PRO A 46 8.28 20.00 5.51
N GLU A 47 8.06 20.92 6.44
CA GLU A 47 9.07 21.94 6.83
C GLU A 47 10.44 21.33 7.10
N THR A 48 10.49 20.14 7.68
CA THR A 48 11.72 19.38 7.92
C THR A 48 12.48 18.99 6.65
N GLN A 49 11.86 19.07 5.47
CA GLN A 49 12.48 18.76 4.18
C GLN A 49 12.77 20.01 3.35
N MET A 50 12.18 21.16 3.67
CA MET A 50 12.40 22.40 2.91
C MET A 50 13.83 22.94 3.01
N GLY A 51 14.58 22.59 4.06
CA GLY A 51 16.00 22.95 4.22
C GLY A 51 16.99 21.98 3.61
N LEU A 52 16.54 20.88 2.99
CA LEU A 52 17.41 19.82 2.47
C LEU A 52 17.77 19.98 0.99
N ASN A 53 18.05 21.19 0.55
CA ASN A 53 18.68 21.43 -0.76
C ASN A 53 20.17 21.02 -0.78
N ARG A 54 20.55 20.03 0.01
CA ARG A 54 21.92 19.51 0.05
C ARG A 54 21.90 18.06 -0.44
N PRO A 55 22.48 17.78 -1.60
CA PRO A 55 22.68 16.42 -2.02
C PRO A 55 23.62 15.72 -1.05
N MET A 56 23.24 14.56 -0.56
CA MET A 56 24.10 13.53 0.03
C MET A 56 24.58 13.65 1.48
N LEU A 57 24.40 14.73 2.19
CA LEU A 57 24.79 14.81 3.60
C LEU A 57 23.55 14.90 4.46
N CYS A 58 23.20 13.82 5.12
CA CYS A 58 22.14 13.81 6.12
C CYS A 58 22.65 14.43 7.43
N ASN A 59 23.04 15.68 7.39
CA ASN A 59 23.38 16.46 8.59
C ASN A 59 22.07 17.02 9.19
N ARG A 60 21.24 16.14 9.75
CA ARG A 60 20.11 16.61 10.55
C ARG A 60 20.66 17.20 11.84
N PRO A 61 20.38 18.47 12.15
CA PRO A 61 20.73 19.03 13.45
C PRO A 61 20.14 18.18 14.57
N LEU A 62 20.89 18.02 15.64
CA LEU A 62 20.37 17.44 16.88
C LEU A 62 19.14 18.24 17.32
N GLY A 63 18.02 17.56 17.57
CA GLY A 63 16.76 18.21 17.90
C GLY A 63 15.77 18.34 16.76
N TRP A 64 16.09 17.98 15.53
CA TRP A 64 15.10 17.87 14.47
C TRP A 64 14.14 16.71 14.78
N ARG A 65 12.85 16.96 14.55
CA ARG A 65 11.86 15.90 14.71
C ARG A 65 12.17 14.76 13.75
N ALA A 66 12.12 13.54 14.24
CA ALA A 66 12.24 12.36 13.41
C ALA A 66 11.17 12.39 12.28
N SER A 67 11.54 11.95 11.08
CA SER A 67 10.58 11.76 10.00
C SER A 67 9.51 10.78 10.47
N ARG A 68 8.26 11.14 10.27
CA ARG A 68 7.13 10.26 10.58
C ARG A 68 6.84 9.35 9.38
N VAL A 69 6.29 8.20 9.67
CA VAL A 69 5.72 7.34 8.63
C VAL A 69 4.60 8.15 7.94
N PRO A 70 4.52 8.14 6.59
CA PRO A 70 3.44 8.82 5.87
C PRO A 70 2.08 8.39 6.37
N ALA A 71 1.19 9.35 6.66
CA ALA A 71 -0.11 9.07 7.22
C ALA A 71 -1.00 8.23 6.28
N ALA A 72 -0.86 8.43 4.97
CA ALA A 72 -1.61 7.69 3.95
C ALA A 72 -1.14 6.24 3.77
N LEU A 73 0.06 5.88 4.26
CA LEU A 73 0.58 4.53 4.09
C LEU A 73 -0.30 3.52 4.85
N THR A 74 -0.77 2.50 4.14
CA THR A 74 -1.53 1.40 4.73
C THR A 74 -0.66 0.63 5.70
N ARG A 75 -1.08 0.60 6.99
CA ARG A 75 -0.38 -0.05 8.09
C ARG A 75 -0.79 -1.50 8.25
N ALA A 76 -2.11 -1.74 8.31
CA ALA A 76 -2.67 -3.05 8.56
C ALA A 76 -3.66 -3.44 7.47
N PHE A 77 -3.60 -4.69 7.05
CA PHE A 77 -4.52 -5.24 6.05
C PHE A 77 -4.55 -6.77 6.14
N THR A 78 -5.61 -7.37 5.57
CA THR A 78 -5.68 -8.80 5.31
C THR A 78 -5.68 -9.07 3.82
N LEU A 79 -5.07 -10.19 3.44
CA LEU A 79 -5.11 -10.75 2.11
C LEU A 79 -5.72 -12.15 2.18
N GLU A 80 -6.69 -12.40 1.30
CA GLU A 80 -7.39 -13.68 1.21
C GLU A 80 -7.40 -14.16 -0.24
N ALA A 81 -7.42 -15.48 -0.43
CA ALA A 81 -7.62 -16.11 -1.74
C ALA A 81 -8.97 -16.79 -1.81
N ARG A 82 -9.59 -16.77 -2.98
CA ARG A 82 -10.84 -17.48 -3.21
C ARG A 82 -10.57 -18.98 -3.38
N THR A 83 -11.38 -19.79 -2.71
CA THR A 83 -11.37 -21.24 -2.77
C THR A 83 -12.79 -21.73 -3.05
N GLU A 84 -12.97 -23.03 -3.29
CA GLU A 84 -14.29 -23.65 -3.44
C GLU A 84 -15.17 -23.47 -2.19
N LYS A 85 -14.56 -23.28 -1.02
CA LYS A 85 -15.27 -23.10 0.27
C LYS A 85 -15.50 -21.63 0.64
N GLY A 86 -15.08 -20.69 -0.22
CA GLY A 86 -15.13 -19.25 0.03
C GLY A 86 -13.75 -18.62 0.13
N TRP A 87 -13.64 -17.53 0.89
CA TRP A 87 -12.40 -16.79 1.08
C TRP A 87 -11.56 -17.39 2.21
N GLU A 88 -10.31 -17.66 1.94
CA GLU A 88 -9.34 -18.19 2.89
C GLU A 88 -8.24 -17.17 3.15
N LEU A 89 -7.98 -16.87 4.42
CA LEU A 89 -6.93 -15.93 4.82
C LEU A 89 -5.56 -16.48 4.42
N LEU A 90 -4.81 -15.68 3.66
CA LEU A 90 -3.42 -15.94 3.31
C LEU A 90 -2.48 -15.25 4.27
N GLN A 91 -2.77 -13.98 4.58
CA GLN A 91 -1.89 -13.13 5.36
C GLN A 91 -2.67 -12.04 6.09
N ALA A 92 -2.24 -11.73 7.30
CA ALA A 92 -2.62 -10.54 8.04
C ALA A 92 -1.35 -9.75 8.36
N GLU A 93 -1.28 -8.51 7.91
CA GLU A 93 -0.20 -7.58 8.21
C GLU A 93 -0.71 -6.50 9.16
N GLU A 94 0.03 -6.20 10.22
CA GLU A 94 -0.38 -5.23 11.24
C GLU A 94 0.51 -3.99 11.31
N ASN A 95 1.75 -4.08 10.79
CA ASN A 95 2.75 -3.01 10.92
C ASN A 95 3.56 -2.81 9.63
N ASN A 96 2.88 -2.65 8.51
CA ASN A 96 3.55 -2.36 7.25
C ASN A 96 4.15 -0.95 7.24
N TYR A 97 5.44 -0.87 6.89
CA TYR A 97 6.20 0.36 6.68
C TYR A 97 6.63 0.56 5.22
N GLN A 98 6.21 -0.34 4.33
CA GLN A 98 6.69 -0.37 2.95
C GLN A 98 5.62 0.11 1.99
N ARG A 99 6.01 0.96 1.05
CA ARG A 99 5.16 1.34 -0.08
C ARG A 99 4.90 0.16 -1.00
N LEU A 100 5.97 -0.57 -1.35
CA LEU A 100 5.90 -1.80 -2.13
C LEU A 100 5.84 -3.00 -1.18
N TYR A 101 4.73 -3.72 -1.24
CA TYR A 101 4.52 -4.93 -0.46
C TYR A 101 4.34 -6.12 -1.41
N ILE A 102 5.10 -7.18 -1.21
CA ILE A 102 5.00 -8.42 -1.98
C ILE A 102 4.47 -9.51 -1.06
N ALA A 103 3.20 -9.86 -1.25
CA ALA A 103 2.54 -10.91 -0.49
C ALA A 103 2.67 -12.25 -1.22
N PRO A 104 3.26 -13.28 -0.60
CA PRO A 104 3.28 -14.62 -1.19
C PRO A 104 1.85 -15.20 -1.22
N VAL A 105 1.47 -15.78 -2.35
CA VAL A 105 0.19 -16.47 -2.54
C VAL A 105 0.39 -17.97 -2.68
N GLY A 106 1.23 -18.43 -3.62
CA GLY A 106 1.69 -19.80 -3.76
C GLY A 106 0.60 -20.84 -4.01
N ARG A 107 -0.51 -20.46 -4.66
CA ARG A 107 -1.64 -21.39 -4.89
C ARG A 107 -2.42 -21.09 -6.17
N ARG A 108 -3.26 -22.05 -6.58
CA ARG A 108 -4.26 -21.82 -7.63
C ARG A 108 -5.48 -21.13 -7.02
N THR A 109 -5.89 -20.03 -7.64
CA THR A 109 -7.08 -19.28 -7.25
C THR A 109 -7.63 -18.54 -8.46
N ASP A 110 -8.87 -18.12 -8.40
CA ASP A 110 -9.56 -17.26 -9.37
C ASP A 110 -9.95 -15.92 -8.77
N GLY A 111 -9.46 -15.61 -7.55
CA GLY A 111 -9.68 -14.32 -6.92
C GLY A 111 -8.81 -14.09 -5.69
N LEU A 112 -8.43 -12.83 -5.51
CA LEU A 112 -7.74 -12.32 -4.34
C LEU A 112 -8.57 -11.19 -3.75
N ARG A 113 -8.56 -11.07 -2.42
CA ARG A 113 -9.29 -10.03 -1.69
C ARG A 113 -8.33 -9.34 -0.70
N LEU A 114 -8.20 -8.03 -0.88
CA LEU A 114 -7.42 -7.15 -0.01
C LEU A 114 -8.37 -6.32 0.84
N THR A 115 -8.25 -6.37 2.16
CA THR A 115 -9.04 -5.55 3.08
C THR A 115 -8.11 -4.70 3.93
N PRO A 116 -7.94 -3.40 3.62
CA PRO A 116 -7.21 -2.48 4.47
C PRO A 116 -7.92 -2.29 5.81
N ARG A 117 -7.19 -2.38 6.91
CA ARG A 117 -7.73 -2.27 8.28
C ARG A 117 -7.30 -1.00 8.99
N ALA A 118 -6.10 -0.51 8.69
CA ALA A 118 -5.57 0.72 9.26
C ALA A 118 -4.53 1.35 8.34
N THR A 119 -4.38 2.66 8.45
CA THR A 119 -3.26 3.44 7.93
C THR A 119 -2.44 3.99 9.10
N TRP A 120 -1.34 4.69 8.82
CA TRP A 120 -0.57 5.38 9.85
C TRP A 120 -1.19 6.71 10.32
N GLY A 121 -2.32 7.14 9.73
CA GLY A 121 -3.03 8.35 10.16
C GLY A 121 -4.15 8.82 9.25
N ALA A 122 -4.26 8.29 8.03
CA ALA A 122 -5.35 8.61 7.12
C ALA A 122 -6.62 7.79 7.45
N LYS A 123 -7.77 8.28 7.02
CA LYS A 123 -9.06 7.61 7.20
C LYS A 123 -9.40 6.64 6.07
N ILE A 124 -8.66 6.70 4.96
CA ILE A 124 -8.86 5.92 3.74
C ILE A 124 -7.52 5.35 3.36
N ALA A 125 -7.48 4.08 2.98
CA ALA A 125 -6.32 3.46 2.37
C ALA A 125 -6.29 3.81 0.88
N ARG A 126 -5.10 4.01 0.33
CA ARG A 126 -4.91 4.32 -1.08
C ARG A 126 -3.93 3.36 -1.71
N LEU A 127 -4.37 2.75 -2.82
CA LEU A 127 -3.60 1.79 -3.58
C LEU A 127 -3.33 2.32 -4.99
N PHE A 128 -2.07 2.43 -5.38
CA PHE A 128 -1.69 2.85 -6.72
C PHE A 128 -1.67 1.71 -7.72
N ALA A 129 -1.35 0.50 -7.29
CA ALA A 129 -1.35 -0.65 -8.15
C ALA A 129 -1.42 -1.98 -7.36
N ALA A 130 -1.98 -2.99 -8.01
CA ALA A 130 -1.94 -4.38 -7.61
C ALA A 130 -1.56 -5.23 -8.82
N TYR A 131 -0.49 -6.00 -8.71
CA TYR A 131 -0.03 -6.90 -9.77
C TYR A 131 -0.10 -8.34 -9.26
N VAL A 132 -0.81 -9.16 -10.00
CA VAL A 132 -0.91 -10.61 -9.77
C VAL A 132 0.20 -11.27 -10.58
N GLU A 133 1.08 -12.06 -9.92
CA GLU A 133 2.26 -12.72 -10.50
C GLU A 133 2.15 -14.26 -10.43
#